data_35a0fe0626fafab63844451591f02403
#
_entry.id   35a0fe0626fafab63844451591f02403
#
_cell.length_a   1.000
_cell.length_b   1.000
_cell.length_c   1.000
_cell.angle_alpha   90.00
_cell.angle_beta   90.00
_cell.angle_gamma   90.00
#
_symmetry.space_group_name_H-M   'P 1'
#
loop_
_entity.id
_entity.type
_entity.pdbx_description
1 polymer ?
#
loop_
_entity_poly.entity_id
_entity_poly.type
_entity_poly.pdbx_seq_one_letter_code
_entity_poly.pdbx_strand_id
1 'polypeptide(L)'
;MTVEELRKFIKTDESDECLEAKLAGIEQQIRGYTNNNFQERGTGIVADVVSGVFMSEALIPFDAGDTVQISGSAKNDGLYTVKEITDDTTFTVNEKTRDEIELYITKVSYPADVKIGVVNMMTWELENRTKAGIQSETISRHTVNYINLDEWNSSMGYPASLVQFLRPHMRARFGRGIGV
;
A
#
# COMPACT_ATOMS: atom_id res chain seq x y z
N MET A 1 -1.25 3.14 -5.45
CA MET A 1 -0.71 4.32 -6.18
C MET A 1 0.50 3.87 -6.96
N THR A 2 0.57 4.18 -8.25
CA THR A 2 1.73 3.86 -9.10
C THR A 2 2.81 4.95 -9.01
N VAL A 3 4.05 4.63 -9.44
CA VAL A 3 5.14 5.63 -9.53
C VAL A 3 4.78 6.74 -10.51
N GLU A 4 4.08 6.43 -11.60
CA GLU A 4 3.60 7.41 -12.56
C GLU A 4 2.62 8.42 -11.94
N GLU A 5 1.69 7.94 -11.10
CA GLU A 5 0.79 8.81 -10.33
C GLU A 5 1.58 9.66 -9.33
N LEU A 6 2.54 9.08 -8.62
CA LEU A 6 3.39 9.78 -7.65
C LEU A 6 4.18 10.92 -8.31
N ARG A 7 4.78 10.68 -9.49
CA ARG A 7 5.57 11.68 -10.22
C ARG A 7 4.77 12.89 -10.71
N LYS A 8 3.44 12.83 -10.71
CA LYS A 8 2.58 14.00 -10.96
C LYS A 8 2.61 15.01 -9.79
N PHE A 9 2.95 14.53 -8.59
CA PHE A 9 2.95 15.35 -7.37
C PHE A 9 4.37 15.68 -6.90
N ILE A 10 5.34 14.77 -7.11
CA ILE A 10 6.70 14.89 -6.56
C ILE A 10 7.71 14.85 -7.70
N LYS A 11 8.63 15.83 -7.69
CA LYS A 11 9.81 15.83 -8.57
C LYS A 11 11.00 15.30 -7.79
N THR A 12 11.59 14.21 -8.26
CA THR A 12 12.75 13.57 -7.63
C THR A 12 13.59 12.86 -8.68
N ASP A 13 14.90 12.79 -8.44
CA ASP A 13 15.87 12.06 -9.27
C ASP A 13 16.00 10.58 -8.85
N GLU A 14 15.25 10.13 -7.86
CA GLU A 14 15.21 8.73 -7.45
C GLU A 14 14.74 7.82 -8.58
N SER A 15 15.31 6.62 -8.67
CA SER A 15 14.91 5.64 -9.68
C SER A 15 13.49 5.10 -9.41
N ASP A 16 12.80 4.66 -10.45
CA ASP A 16 11.46 4.10 -10.34
C ASP A 16 11.44 2.87 -9.42
N GLU A 17 12.45 1.99 -9.52
CA GLU A 17 12.59 0.83 -8.64
C GLU A 17 12.66 1.22 -7.15
N CYS A 18 13.41 2.29 -6.83
CA CYS A 18 13.51 2.80 -5.47
C CYS A 18 12.17 3.36 -4.98
N LEU A 19 11.48 4.11 -5.84
CA LEU A 19 10.16 4.67 -5.53
C LEU A 19 9.11 3.57 -5.35
N GLU A 20 9.11 2.54 -6.18
CA GLU A 20 8.24 1.37 -6.04
C GLU A 20 8.44 0.65 -4.71
N ALA A 21 9.70 0.39 -4.33
CA ALA A 21 10.02 -0.25 -3.06
C ALA A 21 9.57 0.60 -1.86
N LYS A 22 9.76 1.92 -1.91
CA LYS A 22 9.31 2.85 -0.86
C LYS A 22 7.77 2.90 -0.78
N LEU A 23 7.08 2.98 -1.92
CA LEU A 23 5.61 2.95 -1.97
C LEU A 23 5.05 1.66 -1.39
N ALA A 24 5.60 0.51 -1.77
CA ALA A 24 5.19 -0.78 -1.23
C ALA A 24 5.40 -0.86 0.29
N GLY A 25 6.52 -0.32 0.79
CA GLY A 25 6.80 -0.25 2.22
C GLY A 25 5.80 0.64 2.98
N ILE A 26 5.49 1.83 2.46
CA ILE A 26 4.48 2.74 3.03
C ILE A 26 3.10 2.08 3.00
N GLU A 27 2.72 1.45 1.90
CA GLU A 27 1.45 0.74 1.78
C GLU A 27 1.30 -0.35 2.85
N GLN A 28 2.32 -1.18 3.02
CA GLN A 28 2.33 -2.23 4.05
C GLN A 28 2.22 -1.65 5.46
N GLN A 29 2.93 -0.55 5.75
CA GLN A 29 2.85 0.14 7.04
C GLN A 29 1.45 0.69 7.30
N ILE A 30 0.83 1.36 6.31
CA ILE A 30 -0.53 1.91 6.42
C ILE A 30 -1.54 0.79 6.71
N ARG A 31 -1.48 -0.31 5.96
CA ARG A 31 -2.37 -1.47 6.14
C ARG A 31 -2.19 -2.09 7.52
N GLY A 32 -0.95 -2.27 7.96
CA GLY A 32 -0.63 -2.78 9.29
C GLY A 32 -1.09 -1.86 10.42
N TYR A 33 -0.86 -0.55 10.28
CA TYR A 33 -1.24 0.45 11.28
C TYR A 33 -2.76 0.59 11.40
N THR A 34 -3.47 0.68 10.27
CA THR A 34 -4.93 0.85 10.25
C THR A 34 -5.69 -0.45 10.48
N ASN A 35 -5.03 -1.61 10.43
CA ASN A 35 -5.68 -2.92 10.39
C ASN A 35 -6.76 -2.98 9.29
N ASN A 36 -6.52 -2.31 8.17
CA ASN A 36 -7.45 -2.17 7.06
C ASN A 36 -6.75 -2.50 5.75
N ASN A 37 -7.25 -3.49 5.04
CA ASN A 37 -6.71 -3.89 3.74
C ASN A 37 -7.28 -3.07 2.58
N PHE A 38 -8.17 -2.10 2.86
CA PHE A 38 -8.82 -1.25 1.86
C PHE A 38 -9.52 -2.03 0.74
N GLN A 39 -9.98 -3.22 1.07
CA GLN A 39 -10.73 -4.07 0.14
C GLN A 39 -12.14 -3.51 -0.08
N GLU A 40 -12.53 -3.43 -1.33
CA GLU A 40 -13.86 -3.04 -1.76
C GLU A 40 -14.76 -4.29 -1.81
N ARG A 41 -15.50 -4.54 -0.74
CA ARG A 41 -16.26 -5.79 -0.54
C ARG A 41 -17.28 -6.09 -1.63
N GLY A 42 -17.82 -5.06 -2.27
CA GLY A 42 -18.79 -5.22 -3.37
C GLY A 42 -18.20 -5.78 -4.66
N THR A 43 -16.87 -5.85 -4.76
CA THR A 43 -16.15 -6.33 -5.94
C THR A 43 -15.57 -7.75 -5.78
N GLY A 44 -16.02 -8.49 -4.73
CA GLY A 44 -15.49 -9.83 -4.46
C GLY A 44 -15.96 -10.85 -5.50
N ILE A 45 -15.02 -11.58 -6.08
CA ILE A 45 -15.26 -12.72 -6.97
C ILE A 45 -14.51 -13.95 -6.48
N VAL A 46 -14.94 -15.12 -6.93
CA VAL A 46 -14.19 -16.37 -6.80
C VAL A 46 -13.68 -16.75 -8.18
N ALA A 47 -12.40 -17.10 -8.26
CA ALA A 47 -11.75 -17.49 -9.51
C ALA A 47 -10.75 -18.61 -9.29
N ASP A 48 -10.54 -19.41 -10.31
CA ASP A 48 -9.48 -20.40 -10.40
C ASP A 48 -8.29 -19.79 -11.14
N VAL A 49 -7.08 -20.13 -10.76
CA VAL A 49 -5.87 -19.77 -11.51
C VAL A 49 -5.18 -21.03 -12.06
N VAL A 50 -4.97 -21.05 -13.37
CA VAL A 50 -4.25 -22.11 -14.08
C VAL A 50 -3.25 -21.46 -15.04
N SER A 51 -1.98 -21.80 -14.88
CA SER A 51 -0.90 -21.28 -15.73
C SER A 51 -0.86 -19.74 -15.80
N GLY A 52 -1.20 -19.06 -14.70
CA GLY A 52 -1.19 -17.60 -14.59
C GLY A 52 -2.44 -16.89 -15.15
N VAL A 53 -3.43 -17.66 -15.61
CA VAL A 53 -4.71 -17.12 -16.10
C VAL A 53 -5.78 -17.36 -15.04
N PHE A 54 -6.47 -16.30 -14.66
CA PHE A 54 -7.59 -16.36 -13.74
C PHE A 54 -8.90 -16.49 -14.50
N MET A 55 -9.74 -17.42 -14.07
CA MET A 55 -11.05 -17.71 -14.66
C MET A 55 -12.11 -17.66 -13.55
N SER A 56 -13.14 -16.85 -13.72
CA SER A 56 -14.27 -16.70 -12.79
C SER A 56 -15.58 -17.10 -13.46
N GLU A 57 -16.53 -17.59 -12.67
CA GLU A 57 -17.92 -17.74 -13.14
C GLU A 57 -18.69 -16.41 -13.10
N ALA A 58 -18.22 -15.44 -12.32
CA ALA A 58 -18.80 -14.11 -12.22
C ALA A 58 -18.10 -13.11 -13.15
N LEU A 59 -18.82 -12.06 -13.53
CA LEU A 59 -18.24 -10.94 -14.29
C LEU A 59 -17.12 -10.29 -13.46
N ILE A 60 -16.03 -9.94 -14.12
CA ILE A 60 -14.88 -9.29 -13.49
C ILE A 60 -15.21 -7.82 -13.23
N PRO A 61 -15.17 -7.37 -11.95
CA PRO A 61 -15.49 -5.98 -11.58
C PRO A 61 -14.26 -5.07 -11.51
N PHE A 62 -13.16 -5.45 -12.15
CA PHE A 62 -11.90 -4.70 -12.14
C PHE A 62 -11.50 -4.27 -13.55
N ASP A 63 -10.59 -3.30 -13.63
CA ASP A 63 -9.96 -2.84 -14.86
C ASP A 63 -8.47 -3.22 -14.88
N ALA A 64 -7.87 -3.22 -16.06
CA ALA A 64 -6.42 -3.37 -16.21
C ALA A 64 -5.71 -2.22 -15.46
N GLY A 65 -4.70 -2.57 -14.66
CA GLY A 65 -4.00 -1.65 -13.78
C GLY A 65 -4.57 -1.57 -12.36
N ASP A 66 -5.74 -2.13 -12.10
CA ASP A 66 -6.29 -2.20 -10.73
C ASP A 66 -5.45 -3.13 -9.84
N THR A 67 -5.36 -2.75 -8.56
CA THR A 67 -4.79 -3.63 -7.54
C THR A 67 -5.88 -4.51 -6.96
N VAL A 68 -5.64 -5.82 -6.93
CA VAL A 68 -6.53 -6.80 -6.32
C VAL A 68 -5.82 -7.53 -5.19
N GLN A 69 -6.58 -8.00 -4.23
CA GLN A 69 -6.09 -8.83 -3.14
C GLN A 69 -6.71 -10.22 -3.23
N ILE A 70 -5.86 -11.23 -3.21
CA ILE A 70 -6.24 -12.63 -2.99
C ILE A 70 -6.15 -12.89 -1.50
N SER A 71 -7.18 -13.50 -0.92
CA SER A 71 -7.31 -13.74 0.51
C SER A 71 -7.76 -15.16 0.80
N GLY A 72 -7.12 -15.81 1.81
CA GLY A 72 -7.48 -17.16 2.26
C GLY A 72 -6.95 -18.26 1.35
N SER A 73 -6.03 -17.94 0.46
CA SER A 73 -5.32 -18.88 -0.41
C SER A 73 -4.19 -19.60 0.33
N ALA A 74 -3.88 -20.81 -0.04
CA ALA A 74 -2.73 -21.54 0.48
C ALA A 74 -1.41 -21.15 -0.18
N LYS A 75 -1.45 -20.61 -1.41
CA LYS A 75 -0.25 -20.38 -2.23
C LYS A 75 -0.15 -18.97 -2.81
N ASN A 76 -1.27 -18.27 -2.92
CA ASN A 76 -1.37 -17.00 -3.64
C ASN A 76 -1.91 -15.85 -2.78
N ASP A 77 -1.89 -15.95 -1.43
CA ASP A 77 -2.26 -14.80 -0.59
C ASP A 77 -1.37 -13.60 -0.88
N GLY A 78 -1.96 -12.45 -1.20
CA GLY A 78 -1.19 -11.26 -1.49
C GLY A 78 -1.92 -10.21 -2.32
N LEU A 79 -1.15 -9.21 -2.73
CA LEU A 79 -1.57 -8.15 -3.64
C LEU A 79 -1.05 -8.44 -5.04
N TYR A 80 -1.90 -8.19 -6.01
CA TYR A 80 -1.62 -8.40 -7.43
C TYR A 80 -2.11 -7.22 -8.24
N THR A 81 -1.45 -6.95 -9.36
CA THR A 81 -1.87 -5.92 -10.30
C THR A 81 -2.48 -6.58 -11.53
N VAL A 82 -3.72 -6.25 -11.85
CA VAL A 82 -4.40 -6.75 -13.05
C VAL A 82 -3.63 -6.27 -14.28
N LYS A 83 -3.13 -7.21 -15.06
CA LYS A 83 -2.34 -6.92 -16.26
C LYS A 83 -3.25 -6.67 -17.46
N GLU A 84 -4.16 -7.60 -17.70
CA GLU A 84 -5.04 -7.60 -18.85
C GLU A 84 -6.32 -8.35 -18.53
N ILE A 85 -7.44 -7.87 -19.04
CA ILE A 85 -8.73 -8.55 -19.02
C ILE A 85 -8.96 -9.06 -20.43
N THR A 86 -8.95 -10.39 -20.57
CA THR A 86 -9.08 -11.05 -21.86
C THR A 86 -10.53 -11.13 -22.33
N ASP A 87 -11.43 -11.37 -21.36
CA ASP A 87 -12.89 -11.39 -21.57
C ASP A 87 -13.60 -11.07 -20.23
N ASP A 88 -14.93 -11.07 -20.23
CA ASP A 88 -15.75 -10.70 -19.08
C ASP A 88 -15.51 -11.57 -17.83
N THR A 89 -14.86 -12.72 -17.97
CA THR A 89 -14.65 -13.72 -16.90
C THR A 89 -13.19 -14.12 -16.73
N THR A 90 -12.28 -13.64 -17.59
CA THR A 90 -10.88 -14.09 -17.65
C THR A 90 -9.91 -12.92 -17.60
N PHE A 91 -8.92 -13.00 -16.71
CA PHE A 91 -7.88 -11.97 -16.57
C PHE A 91 -6.51 -12.56 -16.21
N THR A 92 -5.48 -11.74 -16.36
CA THR A 92 -4.11 -12.06 -15.94
C THR A 92 -3.58 -10.97 -15.01
N VAL A 93 -2.53 -11.28 -14.23
CA VAL A 93 -1.83 -10.36 -13.34
C VAL A 93 -0.36 -10.24 -13.72
N ASN A 94 0.31 -9.20 -13.24
CA ASN A 94 1.73 -8.98 -13.51
C ASN A 94 2.63 -9.95 -12.74
N GLU A 95 2.23 -10.28 -11.51
CA GLU A 95 3.01 -11.10 -10.58
C GLU A 95 2.85 -12.59 -10.90
N LYS A 96 3.82 -13.37 -10.45
CA LYS A 96 3.78 -14.83 -10.62
C LYS A 96 2.77 -15.46 -9.66
N THR A 97 1.94 -16.33 -10.18
CA THR A 97 0.96 -17.12 -9.44
C THR A 97 1.24 -18.60 -9.53
N ARG A 98 0.61 -19.38 -8.67
CA ARG A 98 0.61 -20.84 -8.67
C ARG A 98 -0.80 -21.34 -8.92
N ASP A 99 -0.92 -22.47 -9.60
CA ASP A 99 -2.22 -23.08 -9.88
C ASP A 99 -2.95 -23.40 -8.58
N GLU A 100 -4.16 -22.88 -8.46
CA GLU A 100 -5.03 -23.02 -7.29
C GLU A 100 -6.48 -22.73 -7.70
N ILE A 101 -7.45 -23.33 -7.01
CA ILE A 101 -8.87 -23.17 -7.27
C ILE A 101 -9.55 -22.42 -6.12
N GLU A 102 -10.72 -21.85 -6.40
CA GLU A 102 -11.58 -21.18 -5.42
C GLU A 102 -10.90 -20.01 -4.68
N LEU A 103 -10.11 -19.21 -5.40
CA LEU A 103 -9.47 -18.02 -4.85
C LEU A 103 -10.47 -16.91 -4.67
N TYR A 104 -10.56 -16.35 -3.45
CA TYR A 104 -11.35 -15.15 -3.20
C TYR A 104 -10.54 -13.90 -3.50
N ILE A 105 -11.01 -13.11 -4.45
CA ILE A 105 -10.32 -11.95 -5.01
C ILE A 105 -11.18 -10.72 -4.84
N THR A 106 -10.60 -9.63 -4.33
CA THR A 106 -11.28 -8.35 -4.12
C THR A 106 -10.44 -7.20 -4.66
N LYS A 107 -11.08 -6.17 -5.21
CA LYS A 107 -10.41 -4.92 -5.57
C LYS A 107 -9.92 -4.19 -4.31
N VAL A 108 -8.73 -3.63 -4.37
CA VAL A 108 -8.17 -2.73 -3.35
C VAL A 108 -8.35 -1.29 -3.83
N SER A 109 -9.07 -0.49 -3.04
CA SER A 109 -9.34 0.90 -3.37
C SER A 109 -8.96 1.82 -2.20
N TYR A 110 -7.97 2.68 -2.43
CA TYR A 110 -7.54 3.66 -1.43
C TYR A 110 -8.33 4.96 -1.59
N PRO A 111 -8.94 5.48 -0.50
CA PRO A 111 -9.58 6.79 -0.49
C PRO A 111 -8.62 7.92 -0.89
N ALA A 112 -9.15 9.01 -1.39
CA ALA A 112 -8.36 10.13 -1.89
C ALA A 112 -7.47 10.77 -0.81
N ASP A 113 -7.94 10.86 0.43
CA ASP A 113 -7.17 11.38 1.56
C ASP A 113 -5.98 10.47 1.89
N VAL A 114 -6.13 9.14 1.77
CA VAL A 114 -5.03 8.19 1.93
C VAL A 114 -4.00 8.37 0.82
N LYS A 115 -4.44 8.53 -0.43
CA LYS A 115 -3.52 8.77 -1.57
C LYS A 115 -2.70 10.04 -1.37
N ILE A 116 -3.32 11.15 -0.98
CA ILE A 116 -2.62 12.42 -0.69
C ILE A 116 -1.71 12.26 0.52
N GLY A 117 -2.15 11.56 1.56
CA GLY A 117 -1.32 11.26 2.73
C GLY A 117 -0.05 10.48 2.36
N VAL A 118 -0.14 9.50 1.46
CA VAL A 118 1.03 8.76 0.92
C VAL A 118 1.99 9.70 0.19
N VAL A 119 1.48 10.64 -0.62
CA VAL A 119 2.31 11.66 -1.28
C VAL A 119 3.09 12.47 -0.25
N ASN A 120 2.44 12.93 0.82
CA ASN A 120 3.08 13.69 1.89
C ASN A 120 4.12 12.86 2.66
N MET A 121 3.81 11.59 2.95
CA MET A 121 4.75 10.66 3.58
C MET A 121 5.97 10.43 2.69
N MET A 122 5.77 10.23 1.37
CA MET A 122 6.86 10.05 0.42
C MET A 122 7.72 11.30 0.30
N THR A 123 7.12 12.48 0.25
CA THR A 123 7.85 13.75 0.24
C THR A 123 8.76 13.86 1.48
N TRP A 124 8.20 13.59 2.65
CA TRP A 124 8.97 13.60 3.89
C TRP A 124 10.10 12.56 3.87
N GLU A 125 9.84 11.37 3.36
CA GLU A 125 10.81 10.29 3.23
C GLU A 125 12.02 10.71 2.38
N LEU A 126 11.76 11.35 1.25
CA LEU A 126 12.79 11.80 0.33
C LEU A 126 13.61 12.98 0.89
N GLU A 127 12.98 13.88 1.64
CA GLU A 127 13.63 15.09 2.13
C GLU A 127 14.34 14.93 3.49
N ASN A 128 13.81 14.07 4.35
CA ASN A 128 14.17 14.06 5.77
C ASN A 128 14.75 12.74 6.27
N ARG A 129 14.55 11.60 5.60
CA ARG A 129 15.02 10.30 6.12
C ARG A 129 16.52 10.24 6.33
N THR A 130 17.31 10.83 5.46
CA THR A 130 18.78 10.88 5.57
C THR A 130 19.25 11.74 6.74
N LYS A 131 18.36 12.62 7.25
CA LYS A 131 18.62 13.54 8.38
C LYS A 131 17.98 13.03 9.69
N ALA A 132 17.30 11.89 9.65
CA ALA A 132 16.69 11.29 10.83
C ALA A 132 17.77 10.94 11.86
N GLY A 133 17.58 11.44 13.10
CA GLY A 133 18.56 11.32 14.18
C GLY A 133 19.52 12.52 14.34
N ILE A 134 19.54 13.45 13.39
CA ILE A 134 20.28 14.70 13.53
C ILE A 134 19.34 15.72 14.21
N GLN A 135 19.64 16.13 15.44
CA GLN A 135 18.81 17.09 16.19
C GLN A 135 19.04 18.54 15.75
N SER A 136 20.26 18.89 15.42
CA SER A 136 20.62 20.22 14.92
C SER A 136 21.86 20.17 14.05
N GLU A 137 21.90 21.02 13.06
CA GLU A 137 23.09 21.25 12.22
C GLU A 137 23.39 22.74 12.22
N THR A 138 24.65 23.11 12.52
CA THR A 138 25.10 24.49 12.51
C THR A 138 26.06 24.70 11.34
N ILE A 139 25.59 25.44 10.34
CA ILE A 139 26.39 25.81 9.18
C ILE A 139 26.66 27.32 9.28
N SER A 140 27.91 27.69 9.65
CA SER A 140 28.35 29.08 9.84
C SER A 140 27.52 29.80 10.93
N ARG A 141 26.67 30.77 10.57
CA ARG A 141 25.84 31.55 11.51
C ARG A 141 24.35 31.11 11.57
N HIS A 142 24.00 30.04 10.86
CA HIS A 142 22.64 29.52 10.84
C HIS A 142 22.58 28.15 11.52
N THR A 143 21.70 28.04 12.51
CA THR A 143 21.37 26.77 13.17
C THR A 143 20.04 26.28 12.63
N VAL A 144 20.03 25.08 12.06
CA VAL A 144 18.82 24.40 11.63
C VAL A 144 18.48 23.34 12.67
N ASN A 145 17.31 23.46 13.29
CA ASN A 145 16.79 22.46 14.20
C ASN A 145 15.86 21.52 13.42
N TYR A 146 16.13 20.23 13.49
CA TYR A 146 15.30 19.20 12.86
C TYR A 146 14.24 18.70 13.86
N ILE A 147 13.14 18.19 13.32
CA ILE A 147 12.07 17.60 14.14
C ILE A 147 12.64 16.36 14.83
N ASN A 148 12.65 16.37 16.15
CA ASN A 148 13.00 15.19 16.93
C ASN A 148 11.86 14.18 16.83
N LEU A 149 12.11 12.99 16.31
CA LEU A 149 11.15 11.89 16.23
C LEU A 149 11.15 11.11 17.56
N ASP A 150 10.70 11.76 18.64
CA ASP A 150 10.50 11.10 19.93
C ASP A 150 9.24 10.20 19.86
N GLU A 151 9.16 9.19 20.73
CA GLU A 151 8.01 8.26 20.81
C GLU A 151 6.66 8.99 20.92
N TRP A 152 6.62 10.18 21.54
CA TRP A 152 5.41 10.98 21.71
C TRP A 152 5.00 11.76 20.46
N ASN A 153 5.96 12.09 19.58
CA ASN A 153 5.74 12.91 18.40
C ASN A 153 5.84 12.13 17.09
N SER A 154 6.10 10.82 17.16
CA SER A 154 6.24 9.97 16.00
C SER A 154 5.24 8.82 16.00
N SER A 155 4.86 8.39 14.80
CA SER A 155 4.06 7.20 14.58
C SER A 155 4.50 6.56 13.28
N MET A 156 4.70 5.26 13.27
CA MET A 156 5.19 4.52 12.10
C MET A 156 6.57 5.00 11.58
N GLY A 157 7.36 5.71 12.43
CA GLY A 157 8.62 6.35 12.00
C GLY A 157 8.47 7.68 11.28
N TYR A 158 7.29 8.28 11.32
CA TYR A 158 6.97 9.62 10.77
C TYR A 158 6.47 10.56 11.86
N PRO A 159 6.53 11.88 11.65
CA PRO A 159 5.86 12.83 12.54
C PRO A 159 4.37 12.48 12.71
N ALA A 160 3.87 12.50 13.94
CA ALA A 160 2.49 12.10 14.24
C ALA A 160 1.45 12.90 13.44
N SER A 161 1.71 14.17 13.18
CA SER A 161 0.85 15.04 12.36
C SER A 161 0.72 14.54 10.91
N LEU A 162 1.78 13.92 10.38
CA LEU A 162 1.82 13.45 9.01
C LEU A 162 0.96 12.21 8.78
N VAL A 163 0.67 11.43 9.82
CA VAL A 163 -0.10 10.18 9.74
C VAL A 163 -1.51 10.28 10.32
N GLN A 164 -1.93 11.48 10.78
CA GLN A 164 -3.26 11.69 11.40
C GLN A 164 -4.42 11.35 10.46
N PHE A 165 -4.25 11.50 9.14
CA PHE A 165 -5.27 11.17 8.15
C PHE A 165 -5.67 9.68 8.19
N LEU A 166 -4.87 8.81 8.77
CA LEU A 166 -5.16 7.38 8.88
C LEU A 166 -6.18 7.04 9.98
N ARG A 167 -6.40 7.94 10.96
CA ARG A 167 -7.30 7.68 12.10
C ARG A 167 -8.72 7.27 11.69
N PRO A 168 -9.38 7.93 10.73
CA PRO A 168 -10.73 7.54 10.30
C PRO A 168 -10.79 6.15 9.65
N HIS A 169 -9.66 5.66 9.15
CA HIS A 169 -9.55 4.39 8.44
C HIS A 169 -9.15 3.21 9.33
N MET A 170 -8.89 3.46 10.63
CA MET A 170 -8.52 2.40 11.57
C MET A 170 -9.69 1.45 11.83
N ARG A 171 -9.41 0.15 11.80
CA ARG A 171 -10.37 -0.91 12.16
C ARG A 171 -9.96 -1.57 13.47
N ALA A 172 -10.96 -1.98 14.26
CA ALA A 172 -10.72 -2.70 15.49
C ALA A 172 -9.94 -3.99 15.23
N ARG A 173 -8.92 -4.26 16.06
CA ARG A 173 -8.26 -5.57 16.12
C ARG A 173 -9.01 -6.42 17.12
N PHE A 174 -9.64 -7.49 16.66
CA PHE A 174 -10.11 -8.53 17.57
C PHE A 174 -8.90 -9.39 17.93
N GLY A 175 -8.36 -9.19 19.14
CA GLY A 175 -7.32 -10.06 19.67
C GLY A 175 -7.87 -11.50 19.74
N ARG A 176 -7.12 -12.47 19.22
CA ARG A 176 -7.28 -13.85 19.68
C ARG A 176 -7.03 -13.81 21.18
N GLY A 177 -8.07 -14.05 21.96
CA GLY A 177 -7.90 -14.30 23.39
C GLY A 177 -6.86 -15.41 23.51
N ILE A 178 -5.74 -15.10 24.17
CA ILE A 178 -4.81 -16.14 24.62
C ILE A 178 -5.61 -16.91 25.67
N GLY A 179 -6.16 -18.06 25.26
CA GLY A 179 -6.71 -19.00 26.20
C GLY A 179 -5.56 -19.43 27.12
N VAL A 180 -5.71 -19.14 28.40
CA VAL A 180 -4.89 -19.67 29.50
C VAL A 180 -5.27 -21.13 29.68
#